data_ab40b27c554bdd06b04e700d5d260e10
#
_entry.id   ab40b27c554bdd06b04e700d5d260e10
#
_cell.length_a   1.000
_cell.length_b   1.000
_cell.length_c   1.000
_cell.angle_alpha   90.00
_cell.angle_beta   90.00
_cell.angle_gamma   90.00
#
_symmetry.space_group_name_H-M   'P 1'
#
loop_
_entity.id
_entity.type
_entity.pdbx_description
1 polymer ?
#
loop_
_entity_poly.entity_id
_entity_poly.type
_entity_poly.pdbx_seq_one_letter_code
_entity_poly.pdbx_strand_id
1 'polypeptide(L)'
;SSGGWAKAGGVGTFSGVNADYYDENGKLIPQIYKEKTRSGRHRELVDFSVSGAIEQARIARDIAGKKAPIHINILWEMAAAEEILTRTLEEASDIIDGVTCGAGMPYKLSDIAAKYGIFYYPIVSSARAFNALWKRSYRKTSEFLGGVVYEDPWLAGGHNGLSNNEDPLK
;
A
#
# COMPACT_ATOMS: atom_id res chain seq x y z
N SER A 1 5.44 11.90 10.74
CA SER A 1 4.23 11.41 10.11
C SER A 1 4.25 11.60 8.59
N SER A 2 3.50 10.78 7.84
CA SER A 2 3.40 10.86 6.36
C SER A 2 2.94 12.24 5.88
N GLY A 3 1.93 12.82 6.54
CA GLY A 3 1.47 14.18 6.21
C GLY A 3 2.54 15.25 6.38
N GLY A 4 3.40 15.13 7.39
CA GLY A 4 4.54 16.04 7.59
C GLY A 4 5.58 15.95 6.48
N TRP A 5 5.89 14.75 6.00
CA TRP A 5 6.78 14.55 4.84
C TRP A 5 6.21 15.19 3.57
N ALA A 6 4.94 14.95 3.30
CA ALA A 6 4.27 15.54 2.14
C ALA A 6 4.25 17.07 2.23
N LYS A 7 3.94 17.63 3.39
CA LYS A 7 3.95 19.08 3.62
C LYS A 7 5.33 19.71 3.39
N ALA A 8 6.39 18.97 3.67
CA ALA A 8 7.77 19.40 3.45
C ALA A 8 8.25 19.26 2.00
N GLY A 9 7.41 18.82 1.07
CA GLY A 9 7.73 18.68 -0.35
C GLY A 9 8.12 17.26 -0.79
N GLY A 10 8.03 16.27 0.10
CA GLY A 10 8.21 14.86 -0.22
C GLY A 10 6.90 14.17 -0.58
N VAL A 11 6.95 12.85 -0.73
CA VAL A 11 5.77 11.99 -0.85
C VAL A 11 5.47 11.39 0.52
N GLY A 12 4.30 11.68 1.06
CA GLY A 12 3.87 11.15 2.35
C GLY A 12 3.29 9.75 2.19
N THR A 13 4.01 8.72 2.59
CA THR A 13 3.53 7.34 2.49
C THR A 13 3.15 6.80 3.85
N PHE A 14 1.94 6.25 3.98
CA PHE A 14 1.47 5.55 5.17
C PHE A 14 1.23 4.07 4.88
N SER A 15 1.23 3.25 5.95
CA SER A 15 0.99 1.81 5.81
C SER A 15 -0.51 1.52 5.72
N GLY A 16 -0.91 0.80 4.67
CA GLY A 16 -2.24 0.21 4.55
C GLY A 16 -2.34 -1.19 5.16
N VAL A 17 -1.24 -1.67 5.75
CA VAL A 17 -1.17 -3.00 6.37
C VAL A 17 -1.10 -2.83 7.88
N ASN A 18 -2.01 -3.50 8.59
CA ASN A 18 -2.15 -3.35 10.05
C ASN A 18 -2.17 -1.87 10.46
N ALA A 19 -2.90 -1.06 9.70
CA ALA A 19 -2.96 0.37 9.95
C ALA A 19 -3.55 0.64 11.34
N ASP A 20 -2.84 1.43 12.13
CA ASP A 20 -3.36 1.93 13.38
C ASP A 20 -4.62 2.77 13.12
N TYR A 21 -5.61 2.59 13.96
CA TYR A 21 -6.85 3.36 13.91
C TYR A 21 -6.90 4.34 15.07
N TYR A 22 -7.21 5.60 14.77
CA TYR A 22 -7.28 6.67 15.77
C TYR A 22 -8.67 7.27 15.79
N ASP A 23 -9.11 7.69 16.96
CA ASP A 23 -10.34 8.46 17.11
C ASP A 23 -10.12 9.94 16.72
N GLU A 24 -11.19 10.72 16.72
CA GLU A 24 -11.18 12.16 16.42
C GLU A 24 -10.25 13.01 17.30
N ASN A 25 -9.87 12.49 18.47
CA ASN A 25 -8.96 13.12 19.41
C ASN A 25 -7.50 12.66 19.23
N GLY A 26 -7.23 11.81 18.24
CA GLY A 26 -5.92 11.21 17.98
C GLY A 26 -5.53 10.11 18.96
N LYS A 27 -6.47 9.54 19.69
CA LYS A 27 -6.23 8.42 20.58
C LYS A 27 -6.33 7.10 19.83
N LEU A 28 -5.36 6.23 20.04
CA LEU A 28 -5.33 4.90 19.44
C LEU A 28 -6.55 4.06 19.89
N ILE A 29 -7.26 3.54 18.90
CA ILE A 29 -8.34 2.57 19.09
C ILE A 29 -7.75 1.18 18.96
N PRO A 30 -7.73 0.38 20.05
CA PRO A 30 -7.17 -0.96 20.00
C PRO A 30 -8.07 -1.89 19.19
N GLN A 31 -7.45 -2.78 18.42
CA GLN A 31 -8.18 -3.86 17.76
C GLN A 31 -8.61 -4.92 18.79
N ILE A 32 -9.90 -5.12 18.91
CA ILE A 32 -10.49 -6.11 19.83
C ILE A 32 -11.32 -7.09 19.02
N TYR A 33 -10.94 -8.36 19.04
CA TYR A 33 -11.71 -9.43 18.41
C TYR A 33 -12.89 -9.84 19.28
N LYS A 34 -14.08 -9.76 18.70
CA LYS A 34 -15.34 -10.23 19.32
C LYS A 34 -15.72 -11.61 18.79
N GLU A 35 -15.40 -11.89 17.55
CA GLU A 35 -15.70 -13.12 16.87
C GLU A 35 -14.86 -14.30 17.40
N LYS A 36 -15.50 -15.47 17.53
CA LYS A 36 -14.85 -16.70 18.01
C LYS A 36 -14.24 -17.53 16.88
N THR A 37 -14.78 -17.41 15.68
CA THR A 37 -14.32 -18.18 14.52
C THR A 37 -13.13 -17.51 13.83
N ARG A 38 -12.29 -18.31 13.16
CA ARG A 38 -11.16 -17.78 12.38
C ARG A 38 -11.64 -16.84 11.25
N SER A 39 -12.71 -17.21 10.56
CA SER A 39 -13.28 -16.40 9.48
C SER A 39 -13.89 -15.09 9.99
N GLY A 40 -14.57 -15.13 11.15
CA GLY A 40 -15.11 -13.94 11.78
C GLY A 40 -14.00 -12.97 12.22
N ARG A 41 -12.96 -13.47 12.90
CA ARG A 41 -11.80 -12.66 13.28
C ARG A 41 -11.05 -12.08 12.07
N HIS A 42 -10.96 -12.85 10.97
CA HIS A 42 -10.35 -12.34 9.73
C HIS A 42 -11.16 -11.17 9.15
N ARG A 43 -12.49 -11.26 9.17
CA ARG A 43 -13.36 -10.15 8.72
C ARG A 43 -13.20 -8.92 9.61
N GLU A 44 -13.19 -9.09 10.94
CA GLU A 44 -12.93 -7.98 11.88
C GLU A 44 -11.57 -7.33 11.64
N LEU A 45 -10.53 -8.12 11.33
CA LEU A 45 -9.20 -7.61 10.96
C LEU A 45 -9.24 -6.76 9.70
N VAL A 46 -9.92 -7.24 8.67
CA VAL A 46 -10.05 -6.51 7.40
C VAL A 46 -10.80 -5.20 7.61
N ASP A 47 -11.95 -5.24 8.30
CA ASP A 47 -12.76 -4.05 8.57
C ASP A 47 -11.98 -3.01 9.39
N PHE A 48 -11.25 -3.45 10.41
CA PHE A 48 -10.40 -2.58 11.22
C PHE A 48 -9.27 -1.97 10.39
N SER A 49 -8.61 -2.77 9.54
CA SER A 49 -7.52 -2.30 8.66
C SER A 49 -8.00 -1.26 7.65
N VAL A 50 -9.18 -1.47 7.06
CA VAL A 50 -9.78 -0.50 6.14
C VAL A 50 -10.10 0.82 6.84
N SER A 51 -10.75 0.75 8.01
CA SER A 51 -11.08 1.94 8.81
C SER A 51 -9.81 2.71 9.21
N GLY A 52 -8.78 1.99 9.67
CA GLY A 52 -7.50 2.58 10.03
C GLY A 52 -6.78 3.23 8.84
N ALA A 53 -6.78 2.58 7.68
CA ALA A 53 -6.17 3.13 6.46
C ALA A 53 -6.87 4.41 5.99
N ILE A 54 -8.20 4.44 5.99
CA ILE A 54 -8.99 5.63 5.64
C ILE A 54 -8.68 6.78 6.60
N GLU A 55 -8.67 6.53 7.91
CA GLU A 55 -8.39 7.55 8.89
C GLU A 55 -6.96 8.08 8.81
N GLN A 56 -5.98 7.20 8.59
CA GLN A 56 -4.61 7.63 8.37
C GLN A 56 -4.45 8.48 7.10
N ALA A 57 -5.17 8.14 6.03
CA ALA A 57 -5.20 8.97 4.82
C ALA A 57 -5.77 10.37 5.12
N ARG A 58 -6.87 10.46 5.88
CA ARG A 58 -7.48 11.74 6.29
C ARG A 58 -6.52 12.58 7.13
N ILE A 59 -5.94 12.00 8.19
CA ILE A 59 -4.96 12.67 9.04
C ILE A 59 -3.75 13.15 8.22
N ALA A 60 -3.24 12.31 7.33
CA ALA A 60 -2.12 12.67 6.47
C ALA A 60 -2.47 13.84 5.53
N ARG A 61 -3.66 13.80 4.93
CA ARG A 61 -4.18 14.84 4.03
C ARG A 61 -4.39 16.17 4.76
N ASP A 62 -4.95 16.14 5.97
CA ASP A 62 -5.16 17.34 6.79
C ASP A 62 -3.85 18.04 7.14
N ILE A 63 -2.81 17.27 7.48
CA ILE A 63 -1.47 17.81 7.78
C ILE A 63 -0.78 18.30 6.50
N ALA A 64 -0.85 17.55 5.42
CA ALA A 64 -0.15 17.82 4.16
C ALA A 64 -0.77 18.98 3.36
N GLY A 65 -2.07 19.17 3.48
CA GLY A 65 -2.83 20.09 2.62
C GLY A 65 -3.21 19.44 1.26
N LYS A 66 -3.96 20.19 0.45
CA LYS A 66 -4.64 19.64 -0.74
C LYS A 66 -3.72 19.17 -1.88
N LYS A 67 -2.51 19.74 -1.98
CA LYS A 67 -1.63 19.53 -3.17
C LYS A 67 -0.48 18.57 -2.94
N ALA A 68 -0.16 18.25 -1.70
CA ALA A 68 0.98 17.41 -1.38
C ALA A 68 0.64 15.93 -1.59
N PRO A 69 1.50 15.12 -2.23
CA PRO A 69 1.19 13.74 -2.58
C PRO A 69 1.15 12.83 -1.34
N ILE A 70 0.07 12.07 -1.23
CA ILE A 70 -0.14 11.06 -0.20
C ILE A 70 -0.30 9.70 -0.85
N HIS A 71 0.54 8.75 -0.44
CA HIS A 71 0.51 7.37 -0.92
C HIS A 71 0.16 6.40 0.20
N ILE A 72 -0.51 5.31 -0.18
CA ILE A 72 -0.70 4.13 0.66
C ILE A 72 0.31 3.05 0.26
N ASN A 73 0.93 2.39 1.25
CA ASN A 73 1.81 1.24 1.01
C ASN A 73 1.11 -0.06 1.36
N ILE A 74 1.10 -1.02 0.44
CA ILE A 74 0.47 -2.33 0.59
C ILE A 74 1.50 -3.44 0.43
N LEU A 75 1.44 -4.45 1.30
CA LEU A 75 2.17 -5.71 1.15
C LEU A 75 1.25 -6.73 0.50
N TRP A 76 1.50 -7.06 -0.77
CA TRP A 76 0.58 -7.87 -1.58
C TRP A 76 0.38 -9.30 -1.07
N GLU A 77 1.38 -9.88 -0.42
CA GLU A 77 1.31 -11.24 0.15
C GLU A 77 0.46 -11.33 1.41
N MET A 78 0.10 -10.22 2.01
CA MET A 78 -0.75 -10.25 3.20
C MET A 78 -2.18 -10.64 2.84
N ALA A 79 -2.76 -11.44 3.73
CA ALA A 79 -4.15 -11.85 3.59
C ALA A 79 -5.07 -10.62 3.47
N ALA A 80 -5.95 -10.66 2.45
CA ALA A 80 -6.89 -9.58 2.14
C ALA A 80 -6.28 -8.25 1.64
N ALA A 81 -5.00 -8.22 1.22
CA ALA A 81 -4.36 -7.01 0.72
C ALA A 81 -5.16 -6.34 -0.41
N GLU A 82 -5.65 -7.12 -1.38
CA GLU A 82 -6.49 -6.64 -2.48
C GLU A 82 -7.81 -6.03 -1.96
N GLU A 83 -8.47 -6.70 -1.02
CA GLU A 83 -9.73 -6.23 -0.44
C GLU A 83 -9.53 -4.95 0.37
N ILE A 84 -8.49 -4.91 1.22
CA ILE A 84 -8.16 -3.72 2.02
C ILE A 84 -7.87 -2.53 1.10
N LEU A 85 -7.04 -2.70 0.08
CA LEU A 85 -6.74 -1.64 -0.87
C LEU A 85 -7.99 -1.15 -1.59
N THR A 86 -8.77 -2.06 -2.14
CA THR A 86 -9.96 -1.71 -2.93
C THR A 86 -10.98 -0.95 -2.08
N ARG A 87 -11.32 -1.46 -0.89
CA ARG A 87 -12.28 -0.82 0.02
C ARG A 87 -11.77 0.54 0.54
N THR A 88 -10.47 0.64 0.81
CA THR A 88 -9.87 1.94 1.20
C THR A 88 -10.00 2.96 0.07
N LEU A 89 -9.74 2.57 -1.18
CA LEU A 89 -9.84 3.48 -2.32
C LEU A 89 -11.29 3.81 -2.71
N GLU A 90 -12.25 2.92 -2.43
CA GLU A 90 -13.69 3.23 -2.60
C GLU A 90 -14.12 4.46 -1.80
N GLU A 91 -13.53 4.66 -0.61
CA GLU A 91 -13.89 5.77 0.28
C GLU A 91 -12.89 6.93 0.28
N ALA A 92 -11.64 6.71 -0.12
CA ALA A 92 -10.55 7.67 0.07
C ALA A 92 -9.70 7.93 -1.19
N SER A 93 -10.14 7.51 -2.37
CA SER A 93 -9.37 7.76 -3.60
C SER A 93 -9.26 9.25 -3.98
N ASP A 94 -10.11 10.11 -3.44
CA ASP A 94 -10.05 11.56 -3.61
C ASP A 94 -8.93 12.23 -2.78
N ILE A 95 -8.39 11.54 -1.79
CA ILE A 95 -7.35 12.04 -0.89
C ILE A 95 -6.05 11.21 -0.93
N ILE A 96 -6.03 10.11 -1.67
CA ILE A 96 -4.86 9.26 -1.91
C ILE A 96 -4.42 9.43 -3.37
N ASP A 97 -3.18 9.85 -3.61
CA ASP A 97 -2.65 10.13 -4.95
C ASP A 97 -1.97 8.91 -5.57
N GLY A 98 -1.54 7.96 -4.77
CA GLY A 98 -0.83 6.80 -5.27
C GLY A 98 -0.77 5.62 -4.31
N VAL A 99 -0.41 4.46 -4.85
CA VAL A 99 -0.20 3.23 -4.10
C VAL A 99 1.17 2.65 -4.40
N THR A 100 1.96 2.41 -3.36
CA THR A 100 3.21 1.64 -3.42
C THR A 100 2.89 0.21 -3.01
N CYS A 101 3.32 -0.78 -3.77
CA CYS A 101 2.98 -2.16 -3.49
C CYS A 101 4.12 -3.12 -3.80
N GLY A 102 4.48 -3.92 -2.83
CA GLY A 102 5.53 -4.93 -2.92
C GLY A 102 5.16 -6.20 -2.18
N ALA A 103 6.16 -7.02 -1.89
CA ALA A 103 6.03 -8.34 -1.28
C ALA A 103 5.10 -9.27 -2.07
N GLY A 104 5.58 -9.75 -3.21
CA GLY A 104 4.85 -10.63 -4.13
C GLY A 104 4.72 -10.05 -5.53
N MET A 105 3.79 -10.60 -6.29
CA MET A 105 3.57 -10.21 -7.68
C MET A 105 2.17 -9.57 -7.85
N PRO A 106 2.04 -8.26 -7.63
CA PRO A 106 0.75 -7.57 -7.60
C PRO A 106 0.21 -7.30 -9.02
N TYR A 107 -0.13 -8.35 -9.77
CA TYR A 107 -0.64 -8.23 -11.15
C TYR A 107 -1.91 -7.38 -11.28
N LYS A 108 -2.78 -7.40 -10.26
CA LYS A 108 -4.03 -6.65 -10.27
C LYS A 108 -3.89 -5.18 -9.83
N LEU A 109 -2.73 -4.81 -9.29
CA LEU A 109 -2.48 -3.46 -8.78
C LEU A 109 -2.77 -2.38 -9.82
N SER A 110 -2.33 -2.58 -11.04
CA SER A 110 -2.51 -1.61 -12.14
C SER A 110 -3.98 -1.40 -12.49
N ASP A 111 -4.77 -2.47 -12.51
CA ASP A 111 -6.20 -2.40 -12.82
C ASP A 111 -6.97 -1.70 -11.67
N ILE A 112 -6.60 -1.97 -10.41
CA ILE A 112 -7.18 -1.29 -9.25
C ILE A 112 -6.84 0.20 -9.29
N ALA A 113 -5.57 0.56 -9.48
CA ALA A 113 -5.14 1.95 -9.53
C ALA A 113 -5.82 2.72 -10.66
N ALA A 114 -5.91 2.14 -11.85
CA ALA A 114 -6.60 2.72 -12.99
C ALA A 114 -8.11 2.93 -12.74
N LYS A 115 -8.76 1.98 -12.08
CA LYS A 115 -10.18 2.09 -11.71
C LYS A 115 -10.47 3.32 -10.85
N TYR A 116 -9.57 3.66 -9.94
CA TYR A 116 -9.72 4.81 -9.03
C TYR A 116 -8.96 6.07 -9.49
N GLY A 117 -8.30 6.04 -10.64
CA GLY A 117 -7.59 7.18 -11.22
C GLY A 117 -6.37 7.65 -10.41
N ILE A 118 -5.71 6.74 -9.69
CA ILE A 118 -4.50 7.02 -8.91
C ILE A 118 -3.25 6.39 -9.55
N PHE A 119 -2.07 6.88 -9.19
CA PHE A 119 -0.82 6.30 -9.66
C PHE A 119 -0.42 5.06 -8.85
N TYR A 120 0.26 4.10 -9.49
CA TYR A 120 0.82 2.93 -8.81
C TYR A 120 2.34 2.84 -8.98
N TYR A 121 2.99 2.32 -7.95
CA TYR A 121 4.45 2.22 -7.82
C TYR A 121 4.79 0.81 -7.31
N PRO A 122 5.02 -0.17 -8.23
CA PRO A 122 5.41 -1.51 -7.81
C PRO A 122 6.81 -1.48 -7.20
N ILE A 123 7.00 -2.24 -6.12
CA ILE A 123 8.30 -2.48 -5.50
C ILE A 123 8.80 -3.82 -6.01
N VAL A 124 9.96 -3.82 -6.66
CA VAL A 124 10.57 -5.01 -7.25
C VAL A 124 12.06 -5.10 -6.93
N SER A 125 12.57 -6.32 -6.80
CA SER A 125 13.99 -6.58 -6.54
C SER A 125 14.77 -6.98 -7.82
N SER A 126 14.13 -7.00 -8.98
CA SER A 126 14.80 -7.35 -10.24
C SER A 126 14.05 -6.85 -11.48
N ALA A 127 14.78 -6.62 -12.56
CA ALA A 127 14.20 -6.34 -13.87
C ALA A 127 13.30 -7.49 -14.37
N ARG A 128 13.63 -8.74 -14.01
CA ARG A 128 12.82 -9.90 -14.36
C ARG A 128 11.43 -9.84 -13.73
N ALA A 129 11.34 -9.48 -12.46
CA ALA A 129 10.07 -9.31 -11.76
C ALA A 129 9.23 -8.20 -12.41
N PHE A 130 9.82 -7.04 -12.68
CA PHE A 130 9.11 -5.95 -13.36
C PHE A 130 8.64 -6.36 -14.76
N ASN A 131 9.48 -7.02 -15.55
CA ASN A 131 9.11 -7.49 -16.89
C ASN A 131 7.92 -8.46 -16.88
N ALA A 132 7.80 -9.31 -15.85
CA ALA A 132 6.67 -10.20 -15.68
C ALA A 132 5.37 -9.42 -15.40
N LEU A 133 5.41 -8.43 -14.49
CA LEU A 133 4.29 -7.54 -14.21
C LEU A 133 3.88 -6.74 -15.45
N TRP A 134 4.86 -6.16 -16.16
CA TRP A 134 4.65 -5.39 -17.37
C TRP A 134 3.95 -6.18 -18.48
N LYS A 135 4.50 -7.33 -18.83
CA LYS A 135 3.95 -8.18 -19.91
C LYS A 135 2.55 -8.70 -19.60
N ARG A 136 2.30 -9.04 -18.36
CA ARG A 136 1.04 -9.67 -17.96
C ARG A 136 -0.09 -8.67 -17.70
N SER A 137 0.22 -7.48 -17.18
CA SER A 137 -0.80 -6.54 -16.72
C SER A 137 -0.46 -5.08 -17.03
N TYR A 138 0.65 -4.56 -16.56
CA TYR A 138 0.90 -3.11 -16.40
C TYR A 138 0.95 -2.33 -17.72
N ARG A 139 1.35 -2.95 -18.82
CA ARG A 139 1.38 -2.29 -20.14
C ARG A 139 0.02 -1.75 -20.60
N LYS A 140 -1.09 -2.31 -20.08
CA LYS A 140 -2.44 -1.91 -20.47
C LYS A 140 -2.91 -0.61 -19.81
N THR A 141 -2.32 -0.29 -18.67
CA THR A 141 -2.66 0.86 -17.82
C THR A 141 -1.40 1.65 -17.46
N SER A 142 -0.46 1.73 -18.42
CA SER A 142 0.85 2.36 -18.22
C SER A 142 0.77 3.86 -17.95
N GLU A 143 -0.31 4.52 -18.33
CA GLU A 143 -0.59 5.92 -18.01
C GLU A 143 -0.70 6.20 -16.51
N PHE A 144 -1.05 5.18 -15.71
CA PHE A 144 -1.10 5.27 -14.25
C PHE A 144 0.17 4.76 -13.56
N LEU A 145 1.16 4.26 -14.30
CA LEU A 145 2.45 3.88 -13.74
C LEU A 145 3.24 5.13 -13.37
N GLY A 146 3.26 5.47 -12.08
CA GLY A 146 3.98 6.64 -11.57
C GLY A 146 5.49 6.44 -11.51
N GLY A 147 5.93 5.21 -11.31
CA GLY A 147 7.33 4.83 -11.23
C GLY A 147 7.52 3.40 -10.77
N VAL A 148 8.76 2.96 -10.69
CA VAL A 148 9.13 1.64 -10.17
C VAL A 148 10.08 1.83 -8.99
N VAL A 149 9.77 1.24 -7.86
CA VAL A 149 10.65 1.21 -6.70
C VAL A 149 11.54 -0.03 -6.81
N TYR A 150 12.83 0.20 -6.98
CA TYR A 150 13.80 -0.88 -6.90
C TYR A 150 14.25 -1.04 -5.45
N GLU A 151 14.07 -2.23 -4.92
CA GLU A 151 14.56 -2.61 -3.61
C GLU A 151 15.71 -3.60 -3.78
N ASP A 152 16.94 -3.17 -3.41
CA ASP A 152 18.11 -4.01 -3.50
C ASP A 152 17.94 -5.25 -2.62
N PRO A 153 17.93 -6.46 -3.19
CA PRO A 153 17.66 -7.67 -2.42
C PRO A 153 18.75 -8.05 -1.40
N TRP A 154 19.98 -7.50 -1.54
CA TRP A 154 21.04 -7.68 -0.57
C TRP A 154 20.87 -6.79 0.66
N LEU A 155 20.33 -5.59 0.47
CA LEU A 155 20.19 -4.57 1.50
C LEU A 155 18.77 -4.49 2.03
N ALA A 156 17.83 -5.09 1.30
CA ALA A 156 16.42 -5.12 1.68
C ALA A 156 16.23 -5.97 2.94
N GLY A 157 15.41 -5.47 3.85
CA GLY A 157 14.88 -6.26 4.94
C GLY A 157 13.55 -6.93 4.58
N GLY A 158 13.10 -7.84 5.44
CA GLY A 158 11.76 -8.38 5.35
C GLY A 158 11.49 -9.20 4.08
N HIS A 159 10.41 -8.85 3.38
CA HIS A 159 9.82 -9.68 2.33
C HIS A 159 10.56 -9.71 1.00
N ASN A 160 11.36 -8.69 0.69
CA ASN A 160 12.06 -8.59 -0.59
C ASN A 160 13.55 -8.92 -0.49
N GLY A 161 14.06 -9.20 0.72
CA GLY A 161 15.43 -9.63 0.94
C GLY A 161 15.70 -11.02 0.35
N LEU A 162 16.91 -11.24 -0.12
CA LEU A 162 17.36 -12.58 -0.55
C LEU A 162 17.63 -13.47 0.66
N SER A 163 17.42 -14.79 0.46
CA SER A 163 17.99 -15.77 1.37
C SER A 163 19.53 -15.75 1.26
N ASN A 164 20.23 -16.17 2.32
CA ASN A 164 21.70 -16.18 2.38
C ASN A 164 22.38 -16.98 1.25
N ASN A 165 21.63 -17.78 0.49
CA ASN A 165 22.12 -18.65 -0.56
C ASN A 165 21.83 -18.12 -1.98
N GLU A 166 21.20 -16.96 -2.11
CA GLU A 166 20.86 -16.37 -3.41
C GLU A 166 21.78 -15.21 -3.73
N ASP A 167 22.37 -15.25 -4.92
CA ASP A 167 23.21 -14.18 -5.45
C ASP A 167 22.41 -13.44 -6.54
N PRO A 168 22.04 -12.17 -6.39
CA PRO A 168 21.24 -11.45 -7.36
C PRO A 168 21.98 -11.18 -8.67
N LEU A 169 23.30 -11.35 -8.69
CA LEU A 169 24.13 -11.13 -9.86
C LEU A 169 24.33 -12.38 -10.71
N LYS A 170 23.79 -13.52 -10.30
CA LYS A 170 23.85 -14.78 -11.06
C LYS A 170 22.63 -15.03 -11.90
#